data_c9a0949a29ebc6e4b1a672b4b7020c37
#
_entry.id   c9a0949a29ebc6e4b1a672b4b7020c37
#
_cell.length_a   1.000
_cell.length_b   1.000
_cell.length_c   1.000
_cell.angle_alpha   90.00
_cell.angle_beta   90.00
_cell.angle_gamma   90.00
#
_symmetry.space_group_name_H-M   'P 1'
#
loop_
_entity.id
_entity.type
_entity.pdbx_description
1 polymer ?
#
loop_
_entity_poly.entity_id
_entity_poly.type
_entity_poly.pdbx_seq_one_letter_code
_entity_poly.pdbx_strand_id
1 'polypeptide(L)'
;MLGKSLDGSGPIGPWLVTADQVDGDNLKIECRVNGEVRQSSSTSDMVFNCKQLVSYISHHMTLKSGDLIFTGTPEGVIAGYPKDKQVWLKAGDRLTSTLEGLGELQFTLA
;
A
#
# COMPACT_ATOMS: atom_id res chain seq x y z
N MET A 1 -0.43 11.28 15.76
CA MET A 1 -0.55 9.98 15.08
C MET A 1 0.82 9.34 14.90
N LEU A 2 1.45 8.92 16.00
CA LEU A 2 2.84 8.43 15.99
C LEU A 2 3.06 7.17 15.14
N GLY A 3 2.06 6.30 15.01
CA GLY A 3 2.22 5.01 14.31
C GLY A 3 2.33 5.06 12.78
N LYS A 4 2.12 6.23 12.16
CA LYS A 4 2.12 6.38 10.69
C LYS A 4 2.79 7.67 10.21
N SER A 5 3.42 8.43 11.10
CA SER A 5 3.97 9.76 10.80
C SER A 5 5.46 9.89 11.13
N LEU A 6 6.16 8.77 11.19
CA LEU A 6 7.62 8.76 11.35
C LEU A 6 8.29 9.08 10.02
N ASP A 7 9.40 9.81 10.06
CA ASP A 7 10.20 10.09 8.88
C ASP A 7 10.61 8.79 8.18
N GLY A 8 10.48 8.75 6.86
CA GLY A 8 10.78 7.56 6.07
C GLY A 8 9.76 6.42 6.14
N SER A 9 8.67 6.53 6.92
CA SER A 9 7.69 5.44 7.09
C SER A 9 6.64 5.34 5.97
N GLY A 10 6.68 6.22 4.98
CA GLY A 10 5.74 6.27 3.87
C GLY A 10 6.42 6.32 2.50
N PRO A 11 7.23 5.30 2.11
CA PRO A 11 7.81 5.27 0.78
C PRO A 11 6.71 5.20 -0.28
N ILE A 12 6.83 6.02 -1.32
CA ILE A 12 5.92 6.08 -2.46
C ILE A 12 6.70 6.09 -3.77
N GLY A 13 6.09 5.61 -4.84
CA GLY A 13 6.71 5.55 -6.16
C GLY A 13 6.73 4.12 -6.71
N PRO A 14 7.54 3.86 -7.78
CA PRO A 14 8.46 4.78 -8.45
C PRO A 14 7.75 5.82 -9.31
N TRP A 15 6.50 5.60 -9.69
CA TRP A 15 5.76 6.44 -10.64
C TRP A 15 4.47 6.98 -10.03
N LEU A 16 4.04 8.14 -10.50
CA LEU A 16 2.67 8.63 -10.41
C LEU A 16 2.06 8.46 -11.81
N VAL A 17 1.05 7.60 -11.92
CA VAL A 17 0.38 7.28 -13.18
C VAL A 17 -1.05 7.80 -13.14
N THR A 18 -1.47 8.46 -14.21
CA THR A 18 -2.81 9.03 -14.31
C THR A 18 -3.87 7.96 -14.61
N ALA A 19 -5.10 8.18 -14.16
CA ALA A 19 -6.19 7.22 -14.26
C ALA A 19 -6.67 6.92 -15.69
N ASP A 20 -6.22 7.69 -16.67
CA ASP A 20 -6.45 7.42 -18.09
C ASP A 20 -5.48 6.38 -18.68
N GLN A 21 -4.38 6.13 -17.98
CA GLN A 21 -3.35 5.17 -18.38
C GLN A 21 -3.58 3.77 -17.77
N VAL A 22 -4.25 3.71 -16.62
CA VAL A 22 -4.39 2.47 -15.84
C VAL A 22 -5.74 2.45 -15.11
N ASP A 23 -6.41 1.30 -15.11
CA ASP A 23 -7.60 1.06 -14.29
C ASP A 23 -7.19 0.72 -12.86
N GLY A 24 -7.13 1.72 -11.99
CA GLY A 24 -6.73 1.56 -10.59
C GLY A 24 -7.65 0.66 -9.75
N ASP A 25 -8.85 0.36 -10.22
CA ASP A 25 -9.81 -0.47 -9.49
C ASP A 25 -9.65 -1.98 -9.78
N ASN A 26 -8.73 -2.37 -10.70
CA ASN A 26 -8.53 -3.78 -11.08
C ASN A 26 -7.06 -4.11 -11.39
N LEU A 27 -6.19 -3.96 -10.41
CA LEU A 27 -4.75 -4.23 -10.52
C LEU A 27 -4.34 -5.33 -9.55
N LYS A 28 -3.48 -6.23 -9.99
CA LYS A 28 -2.80 -7.15 -9.08
C LYS A 28 -1.82 -6.37 -8.21
N ILE A 29 -1.84 -6.67 -6.90
CA ILE A 29 -0.92 -6.12 -5.92
C ILE A 29 -0.19 -7.24 -5.21
N GLU A 30 1.10 -7.13 -5.06
CA GLU A 30 1.93 -8.08 -4.34
C GLU A 30 2.96 -7.35 -3.47
N CYS A 31 3.20 -7.88 -2.28
CA CYS A 31 4.28 -7.44 -1.40
C CYS A 31 5.15 -8.63 -1.01
N ARG A 32 6.47 -8.47 -1.16
CA ARG A 32 7.47 -9.46 -0.76
C ARG A 32 8.37 -8.90 0.33
N VAL A 33 8.78 -9.77 1.22
CA VAL A 33 9.82 -9.49 2.22
C VAL A 33 10.94 -10.51 2.00
N ASN A 34 12.14 -10.04 1.70
CA ASN A 34 13.30 -10.87 1.39
C ASN A 34 13.03 -11.91 0.28
N GLY A 35 12.19 -11.54 -0.70
CA GLY A 35 11.79 -12.42 -1.80
C GLY A 35 10.59 -13.32 -1.52
N GLU A 36 10.17 -13.48 -0.26
CA GLU A 36 8.99 -14.26 0.12
C GLU A 36 7.72 -13.43 -0.05
N VAL A 37 6.71 -13.98 -0.74
CA VAL A 37 5.40 -13.33 -0.89
C VAL A 37 4.69 -13.27 0.47
N ARG A 38 4.35 -12.07 0.92
CA ARG A 38 3.62 -11.82 2.16
C ARG A 38 2.19 -11.39 1.91
N GLN A 39 1.97 -10.65 0.84
CA GLN A 39 0.64 -10.21 0.43
C GLN A 39 0.50 -10.42 -1.08
N SER A 40 -0.65 -10.93 -1.51
CA SER A 40 -1.02 -11.07 -2.91
C SER A 40 -2.54 -10.98 -3.03
N SER A 41 -3.02 -9.97 -3.76
CA SER A 41 -4.43 -9.63 -3.87
C SER A 41 -4.70 -8.81 -5.13
N SER A 42 -5.89 -8.26 -5.24
CA SER A 42 -6.27 -7.31 -6.29
C SER A 42 -6.85 -6.04 -5.67
N THR A 43 -6.69 -4.90 -6.33
CA THR A 43 -7.39 -3.68 -5.93
C THR A 43 -8.91 -3.80 -6.04
N SER A 44 -9.41 -4.74 -6.85
CA SER A 44 -10.84 -5.07 -6.92
C SER A 44 -11.40 -5.65 -5.60
N ASP A 45 -10.54 -6.15 -4.70
CA ASP A 45 -10.92 -6.69 -3.40
C ASP A 45 -11.12 -5.61 -2.33
N MET A 46 -10.90 -4.32 -2.68
CA MET A 46 -11.11 -3.20 -1.77
C MET A 46 -12.58 -3.14 -1.30
N VAL A 47 -12.80 -3.06 0.01
CA VAL A 47 -14.15 -2.91 0.61
C VAL A 47 -14.83 -1.63 0.11
N PHE A 48 -14.07 -0.55 -0.01
CA PHE A 48 -14.50 0.72 -0.61
C PHE A 48 -13.54 1.08 -1.73
N ASN A 49 -14.06 1.32 -2.92
CA ASN A 49 -13.25 1.76 -4.05
C ASN A 49 -12.76 3.21 -3.89
N CYS A 50 -11.82 3.63 -4.73
CA CYS A 50 -11.22 4.97 -4.65
C CYS A 50 -12.27 6.10 -4.71
N LYS A 51 -13.31 5.96 -5.53
CA LYS A 51 -14.38 6.97 -5.65
C LYS A 51 -15.16 7.13 -4.35
N GLN A 52 -15.48 6.02 -3.69
CA GLN A 52 -16.17 6.02 -2.39
C GLN A 52 -15.31 6.65 -1.30
N LEU A 53 -14.00 6.32 -1.26
CA LEU A 53 -13.06 6.91 -0.31
C LEU A 53 -12.92 8.41 -0.49
N VAL A 54 -12.72 8.88 -1.71
CA VAL A 54 -12.64 10.32 -2.01
C VAL A 54 -13.94 11.03 -1.63
N SER A 55 -15.10 10.47 -2.00
CA SER A 55 -16.40 11.02 -1.64
C SER A 55 -16.55 11.13 -0.12
N TYR A 56 -16.26 10.06 0.61
CA TYR A 56 -16.38 10.04 2.07
C TYR A 56 -15.46 11.08 2.74
N ILE A 57 -14.20 11.12 2.36
CA ILE A 57 -13.21 12.05 2.95
C ILE A 57 -13.60 13.51 2.67
N SER A 58 -14.08 13.82 1.46
CA SER A 58 -14.47 15.17 1.07
C SER A 58 -15.64 15.75 1.85
N HIS A 59 -16.45 14.92 2.51
CA HIS A 59 -17.49 15.40 3.43
C HIS A 59 -16.93 15.90 4.77
N HIS A 60 -15.70 15.53 5.10
CA HIS A 60 -15.09 15.84 6.39
C HIS A 60 -13.93 16.83 6.28
N MET A 61 -13.28 16.90 5.12
CA MET A 61 -12.16 17.82 4.88
C MET A 61 -12.08 18.21 3.41
N THR A 62 -11.52 19.39 3.15
CA THR A 62 -11.27 19.85 1.77
C THR A 62 -10.07 19.10 1.19
N LEU A 63 -10.30 18.32 0.15
CA LEU A 63 -9.24 17.71 -0.66
C LEU A 63 -8.72 18.70 -1.70
N LYS A 64 -7.41 18.69 -1.91
CA LYS A 64 -6.72 19.53 -2.91
C LYS A 64 -5.97 18.68 -3.91
N SER A 65 -5.69 19.24 -5.06
CA SER A 65 -4.78 18.60 -6.01
C SER A 65 -3.42 18.37 -5.38
N GLY A 66 -2.90 17.16 -5.48
CA GLY A 66 -1.65 16.73 -4.87
C GLY A 66 -1.82 16.00 -3.53
N ASP A 67 -3.03 15.95 -2.96
CA ASP A 67 -3.28 15.13 -1.76
C ASP A 67 -3.13 13.65 -2.09
N LEU A 68 -2.45 12.91 -1.19
CA LEU A 68 -2.27 11.47 -1.30
C LEU A 68 -3.15 10.74 -0.30
N ILE A 69 -3.89 9.74 -0.78
CA ILE A 69 -4.75 8.91 0.05
C ILE A 69 -4.20 7.48 0.07
N PHE A 70 -3.75 7.03 1.23
CA PHE A 70 -3.39 5.64 1.45
C PHE A 70 -4.65 4.84 1.72
N THR A 71 -5.01 3.96 0.78
CA THR A 71 -6.30 3.26 0.77
C THR A 71 -6.35 2.03 1.68
N GLY A 72 -5.26 1.73 2.37
CA GLY A 72 -5.15 0.55 3.23
C GLY A 72 -4.30 -0.55 2.62
N THR A 73 -4.48 -1.77 3.09
CA THR A 73 -3.66 -2.91 2.70
C THR A 73 -4.50 -4.19 2.68
N PRO A 74 -4.22 -5.15 1.79
CA PRO A 74 -4.87 -6.46 1.79
C PRO A 74 -4.41 -7.32 2.98
N GLU A 75 -4.93 -8.53 3.07
CA GLU A 75 -4.49 -9.54 4.03
C GLU A 75 -2.99 -9.84 3.92
N GLY A 76 -2.43 -10.53 4.94
CA GLY A 76 -1.01 -10.90 4.98
C GLY A 76 -0.15 -9.95 5.81
N VAL A 77 -0.75 -8.97 6.49
CA VAL A 77 -0.03 -8.15 7.49
C VAL A 77 0.39 -8.99 8.69
N ILE A 78 1.57 -8.73 9.24
CA ILE A 78 2.15 -9.52 10.35
C ILE A 78 1.20 -9.63 11.53
N ALA A 79 0.53 -8.54 11.90
CA ALA A 79 -0.43 -8.52 13.00
C ALA A 79 -1.67 -9.41 12.78
N GLY A 80 -1.95 -9.82 11.56
CA GLY A 80 -3.04 -10.74 11.20
C GLY A 80 -2.71 -12.21 11.42
N TYR A 81 -1.43 -12.55 11.59
CA TYR A 81 -1.02 -13.93 11.87
C TYR A 81 -1.22 -14.29 13.34
N PRO A 82 -1.40 -15.58 13.66
CA PRO A 82 -1.30 -16.08 15.04
C PRO A 82 0.01 -15.61 15.70
N LYS A 83 -0.02 -15.32 17.00
CA LYS A 83 1.12 -14.71 17.72
C LYS A 83 2.43 -15.50 17.57
N ASP A 84 2.35 -16.81 17.55
CA ASP A 84 3.47 -17.76 17.37
C ASP A 84 4.06 -17.74 15.94
N LYS A 85 3.33 -17.18 14.97
CA LYS A 85 3.75 -17.05 13.56
C LYS A 85 4.09 -15.63 13.16
N GLN A 86 4.02 -14.65 14.06
CA GLN A 86 4.36 -13.27 13.78
C GLN A 86 5.87 -13.08 13.74
N VAL A 87 6.42 -12.93 12.54
CA VAL A 87 7.82 -12.56 12.31
C VAL A 87 7.87 -11.10 11.94
N TRP A 88 8.27 -10.26 12.89
CA TRP A 88 8.35 -8.82 12.69
C TRP A 88 9.51 -8.43 11.81
N LEU A 89 9.32 -7.37 11.05
CA LEU A 89 10.34 -6.77 10.21
C LEU A 89 11.47 -6.19 11.07
N LYS A 90 12.69 -6.21 10.53
CA LYS A 90 13.91 -5.72 11.20
C LYS A 90 14.82 -4.99 10.21
N ALA A 91 15.76 -4.26 10.73
CA ALA A 91 16.80 -3.62 9.91
C ALA A 91 17.48 -4.64 8.97
N GLY A 92 17.71 -4.24 7.74
CA GLY A 92 18.23 -5.07 6.68
C GLY A 92 17.20 -5.86 5.87
N ASP A 93 15.94 -5.94 6.31
CA ASP A 93 14.89 -6.59 5.51
C ASP A 93 14.60 -5.77 4.26
N ARG A 94 14.56 -6.47 3.12
CA ARG A 94 14.25 -5.88 1.81
C ARG A 94 12.79 -6.09 1.49
N LEU A 95 12.09 -4.99 1.25
CA LEU A 95 10.70 -4.99 0.81
C LEU A 95 10.62 -4.70 -0.68
N THR A 96 9.74 -5.42 -1.35
CA THR A 96 9.41 -5.22 -2.75
C THR A 96 7.89 -5.21 -2.88
N SER A 97 7.33 -4.11 -3.36
CA SER A 97 5.90 -3.97 -3.62
C SER A 97 5.68 -3.73 -5.10
N THR A 98 4.79 -4.50 -5.70
CA THR A 98 4.43 -4.37 -7.11
C THR A 98 2.95 -4.06 -7.26
N LEU A 99 2.64 -3.19 -8.18
CA LEU A 99 1.30 -3.00 -8.73
C LEU A 99 1.36 -3.26 -10.23
N GLU A 100 0.43 -4.07 -10.73
CA GLU A 100 0.37 -4.44 -12.14
C GLU A 100 0.36 -3.20 -13.04
N GLY A 101 1.29 -3.14 -14.01
CA GLY A 101 1.42 -2.00 -14.92
C GLY A 101 2.09 -0.75 -14.34
N LEU A 102 2.33 -0.67 -13.02
CA LEU A 102 2.92 0.49 -12.35
C LEU A 102 4.38 0.30 -11.90
N GLY A 103 4.92 -0.90 -12.12
CA GLY A 103 6.30 -1.20 -11.76
C GLY A 103 6.46 -1.68 -10.31
N GLU A 104 7.65 -1.50 -9.80
CA GLU A 104 8.08 -2.07 -8.52
C GLU A 104 8.71 -1.00 -7.62
N LEU A 105 8.22 -0.91 -6.40
CA LEU A 105 8.82 -0.11 -5.33
C LEU A 105 9.68 -1.02 -4.46
N GLN A 106 10.98 -0.73 -4.36
CA GLN A 106 11.92 -1.47 -3.52
C GLN A 106 12.59 -0.56 -2.50
N PHE A 107 12.72 -1.06 -1.28
CA PHE A 107 13.51 -0.40 -0.24
C PHE A 107 14.00 -1.40 0.80
N THR A 108 15.02 -1.01 1.56
CA THR A 108 15.55 -1.79 2.69
C THR A 108 15.28 -1.02 3.97
N LEU A 109 14.89 -1.74 5.02
CA LEU A 109 14.68 -1.14 6.34
C LEU A 109 16.03 -0.76 6.97
N ALA A 110 16.06 0.43 7.56
CA ALA A 110 17.21 0.94 8.30
C ALA A 110 17.24 0.43 9.74
#